data_2048b597a23072e7d2238f80f408a0e9
#
_entry.id   2048b597a23072e7d2238f80f408a0e9
#
_cell.length_a   1.000
_cell.length_b   1.000
_cell.length_c   1.000
_cell.angle_alpha   90.00
_cell.angle_beta   90.00
_cell.angle_gamma   90.00
#
_symmetry.space_group_name_H-M   'P 1'
#
loop_
_entity.id
_entity.type
_entity.pdbx_description
1 polymer ?
#
loop_
_entity_poly.entity_id
_entity_poly.type
_entity_poly.pdbx_seq_one_letter_code
_entity_poly.pdbx_strand_id
1 'polypeptide(L)'
;MKNDQLKNKLKIIFDKHKKTLKEKITERKKEIESEKNPHWEIYKLLGGFDEKESFKVDFYQNVGRFFFKYCGSMLEEMSIEIIKSKKSAEKLYIKNTISSNPKKFEIDCFVKKDNKGHEIKWRDATTDGDHKKKEEIKLKQMVKNGIIPVKIMFYMPER
;
A
#
# COMPACT_ATOMS: atom_id res chain seq x y z
N MET A 1 -17.94 4.42 20.04
CA MET A 1 -18.43 3.30 19.20
C MET A 1 -18.32 2.02 20.00
N LYS A 2 -19.38 1.18 20.09
CA LYS A 2 -19.30 -0.10 20.81
C LYS A 2 -18.28 -1.01 20.10
N ASN A 3 -17.51 -1.81 20.84
CA ASN A 3 -16.43 -2.65 20.32
C ASN A 3 -16.90 -3.59 19.18
N ASP A 4 -18.14 -4.07 19.25
CA ASP A 4 -18.72 -4.97 18.24
C ASP A 4 -18.98 -4.27 16.89
N GLN A 5 -19.36 -2.99 16.90
CA GLN A 5 -19.52 -2.21 15.66
C GLN A 5 -18.19 -2.01 14.95
N LEU A 6 -17.11 -1.76 15.71
CA LEU A 6 -15.77 -1.64 15.11
C LEU A 6 -15.31 -2.98 14.53
N LYS A 7 -15.46 -4.08 15.29
CA LYS A 7 -15.11 -5.43 14.80
C LYS A 7 -15.83 -5.76 13.50
N ASN A 8 -17.14 -5.47 13.41
CA ASN A 8 -17.91 -5.70 12.19
C ASN A 8 -17.39 -4.87 11.00
N LYS A 9 -17.08 -3.60 11.21
CA LYS A 9 -16.48 -2.75 10.16
C LYS A 9 -15.14 -3.31 9.68
N LEU A 10 -14.26 -3.70 10.60
CA LEU A 10 -12.96 -4.27 10.25
C LEU A 10 -13.11 -5.59 9.47
N LYS A 11 -14.09 -6.42 9.85
CA LYS A 11 -14.41 -7.64 9.11
C LYS A 11 -14.87 -7.35 7.68
N ILE A 12 -15.75 -6.36 7.49
CA ILE A 12 -16.22 -5.96 6.15
C ILE A 12 -15.04 -5.50 5.28
N ILE A 13 -14.12 -4.69 5.84
CA ILE A 13 -12.93 -4.25 5.13
C ILE A 13 -12.06 -5.45 4.74
N PHE A 14 -11.81 -6.36 5.67
CA PHE A 14 -11.05 -7.59 5.41
C PHE A 14 -11.67 -8.42 4.27
N ASP A 15 -12.96 -8.72 4.37
CA ASP A 15 -13.67 -9.56 3.40
C ASP A 15 -13.69 -8.92 2.00
N LYS A 16 -13.86 -7.59 1.91
CA LYS A 16 -13.76 -6.81 0.67
C LYS A 16 -12.39 -6.99 0.01
N HIS A 17 -11.30 -6.75 0.74
CA HIS A 17 -9.94 -6.84 0.20
C HIS A 17 -9.56 -8.28 -0.15
N LYS A 18 -9.96 -9.26 0.67
CA LYS A 18 -9.77 -10.69 0.40
C LYS A 18 -10.46 -11.12 -0.91
N LYS A 19 -11.70 -10.69 -1.12
CA LYS A 19 -12.47 -10.97 -2.35
C LYS A 19 -11.77 -10.36 -3.55
N THR A 20 -11.45 -9.07 -3.50
CA THR A 20 -10.79 -8.36 -4.61
C THR A 20 -9.42 -8.95 -4.95
N LEU A 21 -8.61 -9.30 -3.96
CA LEU A 21 -7.32 -9.96 -4.16
C LEU A 21 -7.49 -11.29 -4.92
N LYS A 22 -8.45 -12.12 -4.48
CA LYS A 22 -8.73 -13.41 -5.13
C LYS A 22 -9.17 -13.24 -6.59
N GLU A 23 -10.05 -12.27 -6.84
CA GLU A 23 -10.51 -11.94 -8.21
C GLU A 23 -9.34 -11.51 -9.09
N LYS A 24 -8.48 -10.60 -8.60
CA LYS A 24 -7.33 -10.10 -9.37
C LYS A 24 -6.28 -11.17 -9.65
N ILE A 25 -6.04 -12.08 -8.73
CA ILE A 25 -5.16 -13.24 -8.96
C ILE A 25 -5.75 -14.14 -10.07
N THR A 26 -7.05 -14.40 -10.01
CA THR A 26 -7.74 -15.25 -11.02
C THR A 26 -7.75 -14.59 -12.41
N GLU A 27 -8.05 -13.30 -12.48
CA GLU A 27 -8.00 -12.52 -13.73
C GLU A 27 -6.59 -12.59 -14.34
N ARG A 28 -5.56 -12.28 -13.54
CA ARG A 28 -4.18 -12.25 -14.02
C ARG A 28 -3.71 -13.62 -14.52
N LYS A 29 -4.11 -14.69 -13.84
CA LYS A 29 -3.81 -16.04 -14.31
C LYS A 29 -4.36 -16.28 -15.71
N LYS A 30 -5.64 -15.93 -15.95
CA LYS A 30 -6.28 -16.07 -17.26
C LYS A 30 -5.61 -15.20 -18.33
N GLU A 31 -5.23 -13.95 -17.98
CA GLU A 31 -4.52 -13.07 -18.89
C GLU A 31 -3.21 -13.69 -19.36
N ILE A 32 -2.37 -14.17 -18.43
CA ILE A 32 -1.08 -14.80 -18.75
C ILE A 32 -1.29 -16.08 -19.60
N GLU A 33 -2.27 -16.91 -19.25
CA GLU A 33 -2.60 -18.13 -20.00
C GLU A 33 -3.08 -17.87 -21.44
N SER A 34 -3.67 -16.69 -21.69
CA SER A 34 -4.19 -16.30 -23.01
C SER A 34 -3.22 -15.43 -23.82
N GLU A 35 -2.07 -15.07 -23.28
CA GLU A 35 -1.10 -14.17 -23.91
C GLU A 35 -0.42 -14.86 -25.11
N LYS A 36 -0.54 -14.25 -26.31
CA LYS A 36 0.04 -14.80 -27.55
C LYS A 36 1.54 -14.57 -27.68
N ASN A 37 2.06 -13.48 -27.08
CA ASN A 37 3.48 -13.11 -27.05
C ASN A 37 3.92 -12.95 -25.59
N PRO A 38 4.13 -14.05 -24.88
CA PRO A 38 4.42 -13.97 -23.46
C PRO A 38 5.81 -13.38 -23.23
N HIS A 39 5.87 -12.26 -22.50
CA HIS A 39 7.13 -11.60 -22.16
C HIS A 39 8.04 -12.47 -21.28
N TRP A 40 7.49 -13.52 -20.67
CA TRP A 40 8.24 -14.49 -19.88
C TRP A 40 9.16 -15.40 -20.72
N GLU A 41 9.12 -15.34 -22.06
CA GLU A 41 10.10 -15.99 -22.92
C GLU A 41 11.54 -15.59 -22.58
N ILE A 42 11.75 -14.36 -22.11
CA ILE A 42 13.06 -13.90 -21.64
C ILE A 42 13.59 -14.72 -20.44
N TYR A 43 12.70 -15.27 -19.62
CA TYR A 43 13.09 -16.09 -18.47
C TYR A 43 13.66 -17.44 -18.90
N LYS A 44 13.21 -17.99 -20.03
CA LYS A 44 13.80 -19.17 -20.65
C LYS A 44 15.25 -18.90 -21.07
N LEU A 45 15.47 -17.76 -21.72
CA LEU A 45 16.78 -17.40 -22.26
C LEU A 45 17.79 -17.09 -21.16
N LEU A 46 17.41 -16.32 -20.15
CA LEU A 46 18.32 -15.86 -19.09
C LEU A 46 18.40 -16.83 -17.91
N GLY A 47 17.31 -17.49 -17.56
CA GLY A 47 17.22 -18.38 -16.41
C GLY A 47 17.42 -19.85 -16.74
N GLY A 48 17.39 -20.23 -18.00
CA GLY A 48 17.40 -21.64 -18.42
C GLY A 48 16.13 -22.40 -18.03
N PHE A 49 15.04 -21.68 -17.76
CA PHE A 49 13.78 -22.27 -17.33
C PHE A 49 13.02 -22.89 -18.50
N ASP A 50 12.25 -23.93 -18.22
CA ASP A 50 11.26 -24.42 -19.16
C ASP A 50 10.03 -23.48 -19.23
N GLU A 51 9.09 -23.77 -20.13
CA GLU A 51 7.88 -22.96 -20.32
C GLU A 51 7.03 -22.89 -19.04
N LYS A 52 6.87 -24.01 -18.35
CA LYS A 52 6.08 -24.11 -17.12
C LYS A 52 6.70 -23.34 -15.96
N GLU A 53 8.02 -23.37 -15.86
CA GLU A 53 8.76 -22.62 -14.85
C GLU A 53 8.72 -21.12 -15.13
N SER A 54 8.91 -20.72 -16.38
CA SER A 54 8.82 -19.33 -16.83
C SER A 54 7.44 -18.73 -16.55
N PHE A 55 6.37 -19.47 -16.87
CA PHE A 55 5.00 -19.09 -16.50
C PHE A 55 4.84 -18.90 -14.99
N LYS A 56 5.36 -19.83 -14.18
CA LYS A 56 5.28 -19.72 -12.71
C LYS A 56 6.01 -18.48 -12.17
N VAL A 57 7.20 -18.19 -12.71
CA VAL A 57 7.97 -16.99 -12.31
C VAL A 57 7.16 -15.73 -12.55
N ASP A 58 6.60 -15.56 -13.74
CA ASP A 58 5.77 -14.41 -14.08
C ASP A 58 4.52 -14.33 -13.20
N PHE A 59 3.80 -15.44 -13.08
CA PHE A 59 2.59 -15.50 -12.28
C PHE A 59 2.85 -15.14 -10.81
N TYR A 60 3.86 -15.73 -10.17
CA TYR A 60 4.14 -15.46 -8.77
C TYR A 60 4.71 -14.05 -8.51
N GLN A 61 5.41 -13.44 -9.46
CA GLN A 61 5.78 -12.03 -9.37
C GLN A 61 4.53 -11.14 -9.30
N ASN A 62 3.54 -11.40 -10.16
CA ASN A 62 2.28 -10.66 -10.15
C ASN A 62 1.47 -10.91 -8.87
N VAL A 63 1.38 -12.16 -8.41
CA VAL A 63 0.73 -12.51 -7.13
C VAL A 63 1.38 -11.76 -5.97
N GLY A 64 2.71 -11.75 -5.91
CA GLY A 64 3.45 -11.01 -4.88
C GLY A 64 3.09 -9.51 -4.88
N ARG A 65 3.07 -8.87 -6.07
CA ARG A 65 2.67 -7.45 -6.21
C ARG A 65 1.23 -7.19 -5.74
N PHE A 66 0.29 -8.11 -6.03
CA PHE A 66 -1.08 -7.99 -5.57
C PHE A 66 -1.19 -8.11 -4.04
N PHE A 67 -0.49 -9.08 -3.42
CA PHE A 67 -0.43 -9.16 -1.97
C PHE A 67 0.09 -7.86 -1.36
N PHE A 68 1.19 -7.31 -1.89
CA PHE A 68 1.71 -6.03 -1.41
C PHE A 68 0.67 -4.92 -1.47
N LYS A 69 0.01 -4.76 -2.61
CA LYS A 69 -1.00 -3.73 -2.83
C LYS A 69 -2.20 -3.89 -1.91
N TYR A 70 -2.81 -5.06 -1.91
CA TYR A 70 -4.10 -5.26 -1.20
C TYR A 70 -3.93 -5.41 0.31
N CYS A 71 -2.85 -6.02 0.79
CA CYS A 71 -2.54 -6.03 2.22
C CYS A 71 -2.24 -4.61 2.73
N GLY A 72 -1.45 -3.84 1.98
CA GLY A 72 -1.17 -2.45 2.33
C GLY A 72 -2.44 -1.61 2.43
N SER A 73 -3.28 -1.63 1.38
CA SER A 73 -4.55 -0.88 1.38
C SER A 73 -5.54 -1.35 2.46
N MET A 74 -5.59 -2.65 2.73
CA MET A 74 -6.44 -3.19 3.79
C MET A 74 -6.01 -2.69 5.17
N LEU A 75 -4.72 -2.79 5.49
CA LEU A 75 -4.18 -2.35 6.77
C LEU A 75 -4.31 -0.84 6.97
N GLU A 76 -4.14 -0.06 5.89
CA GLU A 76 -4.38 1.38 5.89
C GLU A 76 -5.85 1.68 6.22
N GLU A 77 -6.81 1.10 5.49
CA GLU A 77 -8.25 1.31 5.69
C GLU A 77 -8.69 0.90 7.11
N MET A 78 -8.20 -0.25 7.61
CA MET A 78 -8.46 -0.71 8.98
C MET A 78 -7.90 0.24 10.03
N SER A 79 -6.68 0.71 9.85
CA SER A 79 -6.05 1.65 10.79
C SER A 79 -6.80 2.97 10.87
N ILE A 80 -7.23 3.49 9.72
CA ILE A 80 -8.05 4.70 9.65
C ILE A 80 -9.36 4.51 10.43
N GLU A 81 -10.06 3.38 10.26
CA GLU A 81 -11.29 3.10 11.00
C GLU A 81 -11.07 2.96 12.50
N ILE A 82 -9.95 2.36 12.92
CA ILE A 82 -9.57 2.28 14.34
C ILE A 82 -9.34 3.69 14.91
N ILE A 83 -8.61 4.56 14.21
CA ILE A 83 -8.36 5.93 14.64
C ILE A 83 -9.68 6.70 14.71
N LYS A 84 -10.52 6.63 13.68
CA LYS A 84 -11.84 7.26 13.61
C LYS A 84 -12.79 6.79 14.70
N SER A 85 -12.65 5.57 15.20
CA SER A 85 -13.48 5.07 16.30
C SER A 85 -13.27 5.80 17.63
N LYS A 86 -12.11 6.44 17.78
CA LYS A 86 -11.70 7.13 19.02
C LYS A 86 -11.52 8.63 18.85
N LYS A 87 -11.26 9.11 17.63
CA LYS A 87 -10.92 10.51 17.34
C LYS A 87 -11.57 10.94 16.03
N SER A 88 -11.97 12.22 15.97
CA SER A 88 -12.34 12.80 14.68
C SER A 88 -11.10 12.89 13.80
N ALA A 89 -11.14 12.19 12.67
CA ALA A 89 -10.02 12.10 11.75
C ALA A 89 -10.51 12.08 10.30
N GLU A 90 -9.74 12.70 9.42
CA GLU A 90 -10.04 12.83 8.01
C GLU A 90 -8.78 12.67 7.15
N LYS A 91 -8.94 12.45 5.85
CA LYS A 91 -7.85 12.52 4.88
C LYS A 91 -7.52 13.98 4.63
N LEU A 92 -6.23 14.32 4.63
CA LEU A 92 -5.79 15.69 4.41
C LEU A 92 -4.84 15.78 3.21
N TYR A 93 -4.99 16.81 2.39
CA TYR A 93 -4.06 17.16 1.32
C TYR A 93 -3.32 18.43 1.64
N ILE A 94 -1.99 18.39 1.61
CA ILE A 94 -1.14 19.56 1.81
C ILE A 94 -0.37 19.89 0.54
N LYS A 95 -0.24 21.20 0.24
CA LYS A 95 0.53 21.66 -0.92
C LYS A 95 2.00 21.37 -0.71
N ASN A 96 2.67 20.81 -1.71
CA ASN A 96 4.11 20.65 -1.69
C ASN A 96 4.76 21.99 -2.10
N THR A 97 5.57 22.55 -1.21
CA THR A 97 6.33 23.78 -1.44
C THR A 97 7.85 23.56 -1.36
N ILE A 98 8.26 22.29 -1.23
CA ILE A 98 9.68 21.92 -1.10
C ILE A 98 10.22 21.41 -2.43
N SER A 99 9.39 20.71 -3.21
CA SER A 99 9.77 20.18 -4.52
C SER A 99 8.64 20.36 -5.55
N SER A 100 8.98 20.25 -6.84
CA SER A 100 8.02 20.43 -7.93
C SER A 100 7.05 19.25 -8.10
N ASN A 101 7.44 18.06 -7.68
CA ASN A 101 6.65 16.84 -7.86
C ASN A 101 6.71 15.93 -6.62
N PRO A 102 5.56 15.46 -6.10
CA PRO A 102 4.18 15.77 -6.53
C PRO A 102 3.76 17.19 -6.11
N LYS A 103 2.76 17.77 -6.79
CA LYS A 103 2.23 19.11 -6.45
C LYS A 103 1.60 19.20 -5.05
N LYS A 104 1.09 18.08 -4.55
CA LYS A 104 0.47 17.96 -3.22
C LYS A 104 0.78 16.59 -2.61
N PHE A 105 0.82 16.53 -1.31
CA PHE A 105 0.91 15.29 -0.54
C PHE A 105 -0.43 14.95 0.09
N GLU A 106 -0.79 13.70 0.04
CA GLU A 106 -1.91 13.12 0.76
C GLU A 106 -1.41 12.60 2.12
N ILE A 107 -2.09 12.94 3.19
CA ILE A 107 -1.90 12.39 4.53
C ILE A 107 -3.01 11.38 4.76
N ASP A 108 -2.67 10.13 5.04
CA ASP A 108 -3.60 9.01 5.09
C ASP A 108 -4.71 9.24 6.14
N CYS A 109 -4.32 9.76 7.32
CA CYS A 109 -5.26 10.05 8.38
C CYS A 109 -4.78 11.23 9.24
N PHE A 110 -5.52 12.33 9.24
CA PHE A 110 -5.22 13.53 10.02
C PHE A 110 -6.19 13.70 11.19
N VAL A 111 -5.65 13.78 12.41
CA VAL A 111 -6.39 14.04 13.64
C VAL A 111 -6.23 15.50 14.02
N LYS A 112 -7.22 16.33 13.68
CA LYS A 112 -7.17 17.78 13.84
C LYS A 112 -6.92 18.21 15.29
N LYS A 113 -7.59 17.58 16.26
CA LYS A 113 -7.46 17.92 17.70
C LYS A 113 -6.02 17.81 18.19
N ASP A 114 -5.29 16.81 17.73
CA ASP A 114 -3.92 16.53 18.17
C ASP A 114 -2.87 17.10 17.20
N ASN A 115 -3.32 17.68 16.10
CA ASN A 115 -2.51 18.13 14.96
C ASN A 115 -1.55 17.05 14.43
N LYS A 116 -2.00 15.77 14.43
CA LYS A 116 -1.22 14.60 14.04
C LYS A 116 -1.64 14.07 12.67
N GLY A 117 -0.67 13.96 11.77
CA GLY A 117 -0.84 13.30 10.47
C GLY A 117 -0.22 11.91 10.49
N HIS A 118 -1.05 10.90 10.28
CA HIS A 118 -0.63 9.50 10.30
C HIS A 118 -0.32 9.03 8.89
N GLU A 119 0.85 8.43 8.73
CA GLU A 119 1.29 7.69 7.55
C GLU A 119 1.29 6.21 7.89
N ILE A 120 0.53 5.43 7.14
CA ILE A 120 0.28 4.03 7.44
C ILE A 120 0.98 3.18 6.39
N LYS A 121 1.89 2.31 6.82
CA LYS A 121 2.67 1.43 5.95
C LYS A 121 2.59 0.00 6.43
N TRP A 122 2.39 -0.93 5.50
CA TRP A 122 2.46 -2.34 5.84
C TRP A 122 3.89 -2.75 6.23
N ARG A 123 4.85 -2.38 5.39
CA ARG A 123 6.29 -2.64 5.59
C ARG A 123 7.11 -1.56 4.88
N ASP A 124 8.41 -1.60 5.06
CA ASP A 124 9.33 -0.77 4.28
C ASP A 124 8.97 -0.88 2.80
N ALA A 125 8.54 0.22 2.23
CA ALA A 125 8.39 0.31 0.80
C ALA A 125 9.78 0.40 0.21
N THR A 126 10.19 -0.62 -0.49
CA THR A 126 11.28 -0.67 -1.45
C THR A 126 12.60 0.03 -1.09
N THR A 127 13.67 -0.60 -1.47
CA THR A 127 15.04 -0.07 -1.58
C THR A 127 15.18 1.06 -2.62
N ASP A 128 14.10 1.45 -3.31
CA ASP A 128 14.09 2.48 -4.31
C ASP A 128 14.31 3.87 -3.67
N GLY A 129 15.44 4.49 -4.01
CA GLY A 129 15.85 5.78 -3.46
C GLY A 129 14.86 6.92 -3.70
N ASP A 130 14.09 6.87 -4.78
CA ASP A 130 13.09 7.89 -5.12
C ASP A 130 11.91 7.87 -4.16
N HIS A 131 11.47 6.69 -3.72
CA HIS A 131 10.41 6.57 -2.73
C HIS A 131 10.84 7.12 -1.36
N LYS A 132 12.06 6.84 -0.93
CA LYS A 132 12.63 7.38 0.32
C LYS A 132 12.69 8.90 0.30
N LYS A 133 13.23 9.48 -0.78
CA LYS A 133 13.29 10.95 -0.94
C LYS A 133 11.90 11.60 -0.92
N LYS A 134 10.92 11.02 -1.61
CA LYS A 134 9.54 11.54 -1.61
C LYS A 134 8.91 11.48 -0.21
N GLU A 135 9.14 10.40 0.54
CA GLU A 135 8.67 10.27 1.91
C GLU A 135 9.30 11.32 2.83
N GLU A 136 10.61 11.52 2.75
CA GLU A 136 11.31 12.57 3.52
C GLU A 136 10.78 13.97 3.22
N ILE A 137 10.57 14.30 1.93
CA ILE A 137 10.01 15.59 1.53
C ILE A 137 8.59 15.76 2.10
N LYS A 138 7.77 14.70 2.04
CA LYS A 138 6.43 14.70 2.62
C LYS A 138 6.46 15.00 4.13
N LEU A 139 7.32 14.31 4.87
CA LEU A 139 7.48 14.53 6.31
C LEU A 139 7.93 15.96 6.63
N LYS A 140 8.93 16.48 5.91
CA LYS A 140 9.36 17.88 6.04
C LYS A 140 8.23 18.87 5.74
N GLN A 141 7.42 18.58 4.71
CA GLN A 141 6.27 19.42 4.36
C GLN A 141 5.19 19.37 5.45
N MET A 142 4.94 18.21 6.07
CA MET A 142 4.02 18.10 7.21
C MET A 142 4.48 19.00 8.36
N VAL A 143 5.73 18.88 8.77
CA VAL A 143 6.32 19.70 9.85
C VAL A 143 6.23 21.19 9.51
N LYS A 144 6.54 21.60 8.27
CA LYS A 144 6.41 22.99 7.81
C LYS A 144 4.98 23.53 7.91
N ASN A 145 3.96 22.68 7.81
CA ASN A 145 2.56 23.04 8.02
C ASN A 145 2.11 22.89 9.48
N GLY A 146 3.03 22.71 10.43
CA GLY A 146 2.74 22.54 11.85
C GLY A 146 2.12 21.19 12.20
N ILE A 147 2.11 20.22 11.28
CA ILE A 147 1.54 18.89 11.47
C ILE A 147 2.61 17.96 12.07
N ILE A 148 2.27 17.29 13.15
CA ILE A 148 3.13 16.28 13.78
C ILE A 148 3.02 14.96 12.98
N PRO A 149 4.08 14.53 12.28
CA PRO A 149 4.03 13.28 11.54
C PRO A 149 4.10 12.08 12.48
N VAL A 150 3.23 11.10 12.26
CA VAL A 150 3.20 9.83 12.97
C VAL A 150 3.26 8.71 11.95
N LYS A 151 4.27 7.87 12.00
CA LYS A 151 4.39 6.69 11.13
C LYS A 151 3.86 5.45 11.86
N ILE A 152 2.92 4.75 11.23
CA ILE A 152 2.41 3.45 11.69
C ILE A 152 2.95 2.41 10.73
N MET A 153 3.74 1.47 11.24
CA MET A 153 4.34 0.40 10.45
C MET A 153 3.97 -0.95 11.05
N PHE A 154 3.36 -1.84 10.24
CA PHE A 154 2.93 -3.15 10.71
C PHE A 154 4.05 -4.18 10.73
N TYR A 155 4.98 -4.04 9.82
CA TYR A 155 6.15 -4.91 9.74
C TYR A 155 7.40 -4.07 9.54
N MET A 156 8.31 -4.19 10.48
CA MET A 156 9.65 -3.59 10.42
C MET A 156 10.67 -4.72 10.47
N PRO A 157 11.40 -4.99 9.37
CA PRO A 157 12.43 -6.01 9.39
C PRO A 157 13.54 -5.62 10.38
N GLU A 158 13.98 -6.55 11.17
CA GLU A 158 15.22 -6.40 11.94
C GLU A 158 16.39 -6.31 10.94
N ARG A 159 17.22 -5.29 11.09
CA ARG A 159 18.43 -5.07 10.28
C ARG A 159 19.65 -5.15 11.16
#